data_e0e1176f77dc14053000eac236f4a7be
#
_entry.id   e0e1176f77dc14053000eac236f4a7be
#
_cell.length_a   1.000
_cell.length_b   1.000
_cell.length_c   1.000
_cell.angle_alpha   90.00
_cell.angle_beta   90.00
_cell.angle_gamma   90.00
#
_symmetry.space_group_name_H-M   'P 1'
#
loop_
_entity.id
_entity.type
_entity.pdbx_description
1 polymer ?
#
loop_
_entity_poly.entity_id
_entity_poly.type
_entity_poly.pdbx_seq_one_letter_code
_entity_poly.pdbx_strand_id
1 'polypeptide(L)'
;KKQELLGEYKKGLMQQIFSQAIRFKADDGSDFPDWEERKLGDVGKVYQPKTISQTDLTTKGFDVYGANGIIGKYSEYNHEFEQIAVTCRGNTCGTVNFTKPKSWITGNAMVVNVDDSKVVNKTFIYYQLSHTNLTYLITGSGQPQITGDIKTHKVKIPSLPEQTKIANFLSSIDNKIEQVGKQLDESKQFKK
;
A
#
# COMPACT_ATOMS: atom_id res chain seq x y z
N LYS A 1 4.14 19.80 -12.98
CA LYS A 1 3.02 20.61 -12.45
C LYS A 1 1.68 19.85 -12.46
N LYS A 2 1.17 19.36 -13.63
CA LYS A 2 -0.14 18.65 -13.68
C LYS A 2 -0.14 17.36 -12.86
N GLN A 3 0.92 16.54 -12.95
CA GLN A 3 1.08 15.30 -12.20
C GLN A 3 1.15 15.56 -10.68
N GLU A 4 1.91 16.58 -10.26
CA GLU A 4 2.02 17.00 -8.86
C GLU A 4 0.65 17.43 -8.31
N LEU A 5 -0.09 18.28 -9.05
CA LEU A 5 -1.42 18.73 -8.66
C LEU A 5 -2.40 17.56 -8.49
N LEU A 6 -2.34 16.53 -9.36
CA LEU A 6 -3.14 15.33 -9.20
C LEU A 6 -2.75 14.53 -7.96
N GLY A 7 -1.45 14.49 -7.63
CA GLY A 7 -0.96 13.85 -6.40
C GLY A 7 -1.47 14.55 -5.14
N GLU A 8 -1.40 15.88 -5.11
CA GLU A 8 -1.93 16.70 -4.01
C GLU A 8 -3.46 16.55 -3.89
N TYR A 9 -4.16 16.57 -5.02
CA TYR A 9 -5.61 16.34 -5.05
C TYR A 9 -5.98 14.97 -4.47
N LYS A 10 -5.27 13.89 -4.89
CA LYS A 10 -5.47 12.55 -4.33
C LYS A 10 -5.25 12.54 -2.82
N LYS A 11 -4.17 13.18 -2.34
CA LYS A 11 -3.87 13.24 -0.91
C LYS A 11 -4.99 13.93 -0.13
N GLY A 12 -5.52 15.04 -0.63
CA GLY A 12 -6.65 15.73 -0.02
C GLY A 12 -7.93 14.89 0.00
N LEU A 13 -8.22 14.17 -1.09
CA LEU A 13 -9.36 13.24 -1.15
C LEU A 13 -9.22 12.08 -0.16
N MET A 14 -8.03 11.47 -0.07
CA MET A 14 -7.78 10.42 0.91
C MET A 14 -8.01 10.91 2.34
N GLN A 15 -7.57 12.12 2.66
CA GLN A 15 -7.82 12.74 3.97
C GLN A 15 -9.33 12.86 4.25
N GLN A 16 -10.10 13.35 3.29
CA GLN A 16 -11.56 13.53 3.45
C GLN A 16 -12.29 12.19 3.54
N ILE A 17 -11.91 11.20 2.74
CA ILE A 17 -12.52 9.86 2.75
C ILE A 17 -12.21 9.15 4.07
N PHE A 18 -10.95 9.06 4.47
CA PHE A 18 -10.55 8.30 5.67
C PHE A 18 -10.90 9.02 6.99
N SER A 19 -11.13 10.33 6.97
CA SER A 19 -11.77 11.07 8.08
C SER A 19 -13.29 10.97 8.07
N GLN A 20 -13.89 10.37 7.02
CA GLN A 20 -15.33 10.28 6.80
C GLN A 20 -16.03 11.65 6.60
N ALA A 21 -15.27 12.70 6.27
CA ALA A 21 -15.84 13.99 5.85
C ALA A 21 -16.59 13.86 4.50
N ILE A 22 -16.15 12.93 3.66
CA ILE A 22 -16.84 12.49 2.45
C ILE A 22 -17.09 10.99 2.57
N ARG A 23 -18.33 10.56 2.32
CA ARG A 23 -18.72 9.16 2.22
C ARG A 23 -19.40 8.87 0.90
N PHE A 24 -19.14 7.67 0.40
CA PHE A 24 -19.84 7.15 -0.78
C PHE A 24 -21.25 6.69 -0.39
N LYS A 25 -22.13 6.69 -1.38
CA LYS A 25 -23.48 6.13 -1.24
C LYS A 25 -23.58 4.82 -2.02
N ALA A 26 -24.53 3.98 -1.61
CA ALA A 26 -24.91 2.79 -2.35
C ALA A 26 -25.50 3.17 -3.73
N ASP A 27 -25.66 2.19 -4.63
CA ASP A 27 -26.14 2.47 -5.99
C ASP A 27 -27.61 2.94 -6.03
N ASP A 28 -28.37 2.61 -5.00
CA ASP A 28 -29.74 3.09 -4.79
C ASP A 28 -29.83 4.48 -4.12
N GLY A 29 -28.67 5.09 -3.82
CA GLY A 29 -28.56 6.39 -3.16
C GLY A 29 -28.62 6.35 -1.64
N SER A 30 -28.81 5.19 -1.02
CA SER A 30 -28.81 5.03 0.43
C SER A 30 -27.42 5.20 1.04
N ASP A 31 -27.37 5.49 2.33
CA ASP A 31 -26.12 5.55 3.07
C ASP A 31 -25.62 4.14 3.43
N PHE A 32 -24.30 3.94 3.37
CA PHE A 32 -23.69 2.74 3.90
C PHE A 32 -23.69 2.75 5.43
N PRO A 33 -23.64 1.56 6.08
CA PRO A 33 -23.48 1.44 7.53
C PRO A 33 -22.23 2.17 8.05
N ASP A 34 -22.20 2.43 9.34
CA ASP A 34 -21.03 3.01 9.99
C ASP A 34 -19.81 2.09 9.89
N TRP A 35 -18.62 2.71 9.86
CA TRP A 35 -17.36 1.98 9.80
C TRP A 35 -17.04 1.32 11.15
N GLU A 36 -16.63 0.05 11.09
CA GLU A 36 -16.21 -0.70 12.26
C GLU A 36 -14.70 -0.53 12.51
N GLU A 37 -14.29 -0.33 13.76
CA GLU A 37 -12.89 -0.35 14.14
C GLU A 37 -12.43 -1.79 14.40
N ARG A 38 -11.34 -2.23 13.76
CA ARG A 38 -10.73 -3.54 13.94
C ARG A 38 -9.21 -3.42 14.03
N LYS A 39 -8.54 -4.39 14.64
CA LYS A 39 -7.08 -4.48 14.58
C LYS A 39 -6.64 -5.06 13.22
N LEU A 40 -5.51 -4.61 12.72
CA LEU A 40 -4.97 -5.07 11.44
C LEU A 40 -4.74 -6.60 11.44
N GLY A 41 -4.30 -7.15 12.57
CA GLY A 41 -4.12 -8.59 12.74
C GLY A 41 -5.40 -9.41 12.76
N ASP A 42 -6.57 -8.78 12.97
CA ASP A 42 -7.86 -9.44 12.95
C ASP A 42 -8.45 -9.51 11.52
N VAL A 43 -7.97 -8.68 10.60
CA VAL A 43 -8.46 -8.60 9.21
C VAL A 43 -7.54 -9.27 8.20
N GLY A 44 -6.29 -9.57 8.58
CA GLY A 44 -5.32 -10.23 7.72
C GLY A 44 -4.14 -10.86 8.47
N LYS A 45 -3.36 -11.64 7.74
CA LYS A 45 -2.10 -12.22 8.25
C LYS A 45 -0.99 -11.18 8.13
N VAL A 46 -0.35 -10.84 9.24
CA VAL A 46 0.78 -9.90 9.26
C VAL A 46 2.04 -10.65 9.68
N TYR A 47 3.05 -10.63 8.81
CA TYR A 47 4.29 -11.37 9.04
C TYR A 47 5.47 -10.72 8.34
N GLN A 48 6.67 -11.09 8.76
CA GLN A 48 7.92 -10.70 8.15
C GLN A 48 8.44 -11.85 7.27
N PRO A 49 8.61 -11.65 5.94
CA PRO A 49 9.11 -12.69 5.06
C PRO A 49 10.60 -13.00 5.28
N LYS A 50 11.04 -14.10 4.66
CA LYS A 50 12.47 -14.47 4.65
C LYS A 50 13.29 -13.44 3.88
N THR A 51 14.37 -13.01 4.48
CA THR A 51 15.38 -12.15 3.83
C THR A 51 16.24 -12.97 2.87
N ILE A 52 16.62 -12.36 1.75
CA ILE A 52 17.70 -12.85 0.88
C ILE A 52 18.90 -11.92 0.98
N SER A 53 20.08 -12.44 0.70
CA SER A 53 21.30 -11.64 0.70
C SER A 53 21.32 -10.68 -0.49
N GLN A 54 22.00 -9.56 -0.36
CA GLN A 54 22.23 -8.64 -1.47
C GLN A 54 23.04 -9.32 -2.60
N THR A 55 23.88 -10.29 -2.25
CA THR A 55 24.66 -11.10 -3.22
C THR A 55 23.80 -12.05 -4.05
N ASP A 56 22.58 -12.36 -3.60
CA ASP A 56 21.65 -13.23 -4.32
C ASP A 56 20.85 -12.46 -5.39
N LEU A 57 20.91 -11.13 -5.37
CA LEU A 57 20.22 -10.30 -6.34
C LEU A 57 20.80 -10.49 -7.74
N THR A 58 19.92 -10.54 -8.72
CA THR A 58 20.24 -10.75 -10.14
C THR A 58 19.81 -9.55 -10.98
N THR A 59 20.23 -9.52 -12.24
CA THR A 59 19.79 -8.48 -13.21
C THR A 59 18.50 -8.83 -13.93
N LYS A 60 18.07 -10.09 -13.87
CA LYS A 60 16.86 -10.61 -14.52
C LYS A 60 16.03 -11.40 -13.50
N GLY A 61 14.74 -11.54 -13.77
CA GLY A 61 13.82 -12.30 -12.91
C GLY A 61 12.75 -11.43 -12.28
N PHE A 62 12.25 -11.85 -11.11
CA PHE A 62 11.14 -11.22 -10.40
C PHE A 62 11.61 -10.02 -9.59
N ASP A 63 10.74 -9.03 -9.42
CA ASP A 63 11.05 -7.84 -8.62
C ASP A 63 11.25 -8.21 -7.15
N VAL A 64 12.29 -7.66 -6.53
CA VAL A 64 12.58 -7.82 -5.10
C VAL A 64 12.23 -6.54 -4.38
N TYR A 65 11.29 -6.61 -3.44
CA TYR A 65 10.89 -5.49 -2.60
C TYR A 65 11.65 -5.50 -1.26
N GLY A 66 12.30 -4.40 -0.98
CA GLY A 66 13.00 -4.13 0.27
C GLY A 66 12.48 -2.88 0.97
N ALA A 67 13.34 -2.23 1.77
CA ALA A 67 12.97 -1.03 2.52
C ALA A 67 12.58 0.17 1.64
N ASN A 68 13.15 0.29 0.43
CA ASN A 68 12.94 1.44 -0.47
C ASN A 68 12.20 1.04 -1.77
N GLY A 69 11.22 0.15 -1.67
CA GLY A 69 10.54 -0.38 -2.85
C GLY A 69 11.37 -1.45 -3.54
N ILE A 70 11.44 -1.44 -4.88
CA ILE A 70 12.18 -2.44 -5.65
C ILE A 70 13.68 -2.19 -5.51
N ILE A 71 14.41 -3.20 -5.00
CA ILE A 71 15.85 -3.14 -4.73
C ILE A 71 16.68 -3.97 -5.72
N GLY A 72 16.05 -4.75 -6.57
CA GLY A 72 16.71 -5.61 -7.56
C GLY A 72 15.77 -6.66 -8.11
N LYS A 73 16.37 -7.71 -8.67
CA LYS A 73 15.67 -8.88 -9.21
C LYS A 73 16.16 -10.14 -8.51
N TYR A 74 15.35 -11.22 -8.56
CA TYR A 74 15.74 -12.54 -8.09
C TYR A 74 15.13 -13.63 -8.99
N SER A 75 15.74 -14.80 -9.03
CA SER A 75 15.29 -15.92 -9.86
C SER A 75 13.97 -16.52 -9.43
N GLU A 76 13.56 -16.31 -8.18
CA GLU A 76 12.35 -16.84 -7.57
C GLU A 76 11.48 -15.72 -7.03
N TYR A 77 10.22 -16.05 -6.69
CA TYR A 77 9.31 -15.20 -5.95
C TYR A 77 8.79 -15.94 -4.73
N ASN A 78 8.42 -15.20 -3.68
CA ASN A 78 7.80 -15.78 -2.48
C ASN A 78 6.33 -15.36 -2.32
N HIS A 79 5.82 -14.51 -3.22
CA HIS A 79 4.41 -14.09 -3.25
C HIS A 79 3.88 -14.16 -4.68
N GLU A 80 2.87 -14.99 -4.90
CA GLU A 80 2.21 -15.16 -6.22
C GLU A 80 1.39 -13.92 -6.60
N PHE A 81 0.67 -13.36 -5.60
CA PHE A 81 -0.19 -12.19 -5.78
C PHE A 81 0.47 -10.93 -5.22
N GLU A 82 -0.01 -9.78 -5.66
CA GLU A 82 0.38 -8.49 -5.08
C GLU A 82 0.09 -8.46 -3.57
N GLN A 83 0.94 -7.80 -2.80
CA GLN A 83 0.83 -7.68 -1.35
C GLN A 83 0.99 -6.24 -0.89
N ILE A 84 0.45 -5.95 0.29
CA ILE A 84 0.73 -4.72 1.02
C ILE A 84 2.00 -4.98 1.83
N ALA A 85 3.06 -4.22 1.55
CA ALA A 85 4.35 -4.33 2.21
C ALA A 85 4.67 -3.03 2.96
N VAL A 86 4.71 -3.10 4.28
CA VAL A 86 5.08 -1.96 5.14
C VAL A 86 6.55 -2.06 5.47
N THR A 87 7.35 -1.09 5.04
CA THR A 87 8.77 -1.03 5.37
C THR A 87 8.95 -1.05 6.88
N CYS A 88 9.68 -2.03 7.39
CA CYS A 88 9.82 -2.23 8.83
C CYS A 88 11.22 -1.96 9.38
N ARG A 89 12.17 -1.47 8.56
CA ARG A 89 13.53 -1.13 8.99
C ARG A 89 14.09 0.06 8.22
N GLY A 90 14.93 0.84 8.90
CA GLY A 90 15.68 1.95 8.32
C GLY A 90 14.88 3.25 8.20
N ASN A 91 15.44 4.22 7.47
CA ASN A 91 14.92 5.60 7.41
C ASN A 91 13.53 5.72 6.75
N THR A 92 13.14 4.75 5.96
CA THR A 92 11.81 4.70 5.32
C THR A 92 10.81 3.83 6.08
N CYS A 93 11.12 3.50 7.34
CA CYS A 93 10.25 2.71 8.21
C CYS A 93 8.85 3.32 8.29
N GLY A 94 7.81 2.51 8.07
CA GLY A 94 6.42 2.97 7.99
C GLY A 94 5.92 3.28 6.57
N THR A 95 6.79 3.29 5.56
CA THR A 95 6.36 3.43 4.15
C THR A 95 5.58 2.21 3.70
N VAL A 96 4.44 2.44 3.08
CA VAL A 96 3.54 1.39 2.59
C VAL A 96 3.67 1.25 1.07
N ASN A 97 4.00 0.06 0.61
CA ASN A 97 4.11 -0.28 -0.80
C ASN A 97 3.04 -1.29 -1.18
N PHE A 98 2.55 -1.20 -2.43
CA PHE A 98 1.73 -2.23 -3.06
C PHE A 98 2.60 -2.94 -4.08
N THR A 99 2.88 -4.23 -3.84
CA THR A 99 3.83 -4.96 -4.69
C THR A 99 3.17 -5.42 -5.98
N LYS A 100 3.98 -5.78 -6.97
CA LYS A 100 3.50 -6.50 -8.13
C LYS A 100 3.30 -7.98 -7.78
N PRO A 101 2.45 -8.71 -8.52
CA PRO A 101 2.39 -10.16 -8.43
C PRO A 101 3.73 -10.79 -8.83
N LYS A 102 3.96 -12.02 -8.39
CA LYS A 102 5.21 -12.76 -8.61
C LYS A 102 6.44 -11.93 -8.22
N SER A 103 6.48 -11.50 -6.95
CA SER A 103 7.59 -10.74 -6.39
C SER A 103 8.20 -11.42 -5.17
N TRP A 104 9.45 -11.13 -4.89
CA TRP A 104 10.09 -11.46 -3.63
C TRP A 104 10.01 -10.28 -2.68
N ILE A 105 9.41 -10.46 -1.52
CA ILE A 105 9.41 -9.44 -0.47
C ILE A 105 10.41 -9.88 0.59
N THR A 106 11.36 -9.01 0.93
CA THR A 106 12.41 -9.30 1.93
C THR A 106 11.92 -9.00 3.34
N GLY A 107 12.63 -9.53 4.33
CA GLY A 107 12.38 -9.26 5.75
C GLY A 107 12.62 -7.81 6.20
N ASN A 108 12.92 -6.89 5.28
CA ASN A 108 12.93 -5.45 5.56
C ASN A 108 11.53 -4.81 5.45
N ALA A 109 10.52 -5.62 5.12
CA ALA A 109 9.12 -5.23 5.13
C ALA A 109 8.27 -6.22 5.94
N MET A 110 7.19 -5.73 6.55
CA MET A 110 6.09 -6.52 7.08
C MET A 110 5.03 -6.66 5.99
N VAL A 111 4.65 -7.89 5.67
CA VAL A 111 3.54 -8.16 4.74
C VAL A 111 2.23 -8.12 5.50
N VAL A 112 1.26 -7.41 4.95
CA VAL A 112 -0.15 -7.43 5.38
C VAL A 112 -0.93 -8.19 4.31
N ASN A 113 -1.06 -9.49 4.50
CA ASN A 113 -1.77 -10.38 3.57
C ASN A 113 -3.23 -10.50 3.97
N VAL A 114 -4.11 -10.05 3.09
CA VAL A 114 -5.57 -10.12 3.24
C VAL A 114 -6.23 -10.95 2.13
N ASP A 115 -5.47 -11.80 1.44
CA ASP A 115 -5.95 -12.59 0.29
C ASP A 115 -7.12 -13.49 0.68
N ASP A 116 -7.07 -14.10 1.86
CA ASP A 116 -8.11 -14.98 2.39
C ASP A 116 -9.25 -14.22 3.11
N SER A 117 -9.17 -12.90 3.21
CA SER A 117 -10.14 -12.11 3.97
C SER A 117 -11.45 -11.97 3.21
N LYS A 118 -12.56 -12.24 3.91
CA LYS A 118 -13.91 -12.02 3.39
C LYS A 118 -14.54 -10.69 3.82
N VAL A 119 -13.79 -9.91 4.59
CA VAL A 119 -14.31 -8.67 5.20
C VAL A 119 -13.58 -7.42 4.75
N VAL A 120 -12.41 -7.58 4.09
CA VAL A 120 -11.65 -6.43 3.60
C VAL A 120 -11.23 -6.57 2.14
N ASN A 121 -11.27 -5.45 1.44
CA ASN A 121 -10.70 -5.28 0.10
C ASN A 121 -9.23 -4.87 0.24
N LYS A 122 -8.32 -5.61 -0.41
CA LYS A 122 -6.86 -5.39 -0.33
C LYS A 122 -6.46 -3.98 -0.72
N THR A 123 -7.00 -3.49 -1.83
CA THR A 123 -6.69 -2.15 -2.36
C THR A 123 -7.19 -1.05 -1.41
N PHE A 124 -8.35 -1.24 -0.79
CA PHE A 124 -8.85 -0.33 0.24
C PHE A 124 -7.88 -0.27 1.44
N ILE A 125 -7.46 -1.42 1.98
CA ILE A 125 -6.50 -1.47 3.11
C ILE A 125 -5.17 -0.82 2.72
N TYR A 126 -4.69 -1.06 1.50
CA TYR A 126 -3.49 -0.39 1.01
C TYR A 126 -3.62 1.14 1.07
N TYR A 127 -4.71 1.70 0.55
CA TYR A 127 -4.91 3.16 0.59
C TYR A 127 -5.04 3.69 2.01
N GLN A 128 -5.77 2.98 2.87
CA GLN A 128 -5.92 3.40 4.25
C GLN A 128 -4.57 3.41 4.98
N LEU A 129 -3.77 2.35 4.88
CA LEU A 129 -2.45 2.28 5.49
C LEU A 129 -1.49 3.31 4.88
N SER A 130 -1.54 3.53 3.56
CA SER A 130 -0.69 4.53 2.88
C SER A 130 -0.99 5.96 3.33
N HIS A 131 -2.23 6.23 3.75
CA HIS A 131 -2.64 7.53 4.28
C HIS A 131 -2.31 7.67 5.78
N THR A 132 -2.17 6.56 6.49
CA THR A 132 -1.96 6.55 7.94
C THR A 132 -0.49 6.82 8.29
N ASN A 133 -0.27 7.70 9.26
CA ASN A 133 1.07 7.87 9.83
C ASN A 133 1.37 6.72 10.78
N LEU A 134 2.25 5.80 10.37
CA LEU A 134 2.65 4.63 11.15
C LEU A 134 3.90 4.89 12.03
N THR A 135 4.40 6.12 12.11
CA THR A 135 5.65 6.44 12.84
C THR A 135 5.56 6.16 14.35
N TYR A 136 4.36 6.20 14.94
CA TYR A 136 4.15 5.87 16.34
C TYR A 136 4.43 4.39 16.68
N LEU A 137 4.49 3.51 15.66
CA LEU A 137 4.86 2.10 15.81
C LEU A 137 6.37 1.88 15.72
N ILE A 138 7.14 2.92 15.39
CA ILE A 138 8.57 2.81 15.24
C ILE A 138 9.21 2.74 16.65
N THR A 139 9.98 1.69 16.84
CA THR A 139 10.78 1.45 18.06
C THR A 139 12.27 1.41 17.70
N GLY A 140 13.12 1.39 18.72
CA GLY A 140 14.58 1.33 18.56
C GLY A 140 15.26 2.69 18.47
N SER A 141 16.20 2.93 19.40
CA SER A 141 16.95 4.19 19.52
C SER A 141 18.10 4.31 18.51
N GLY A 142 18.60 3.19 18.00
CA GLY A 142 19.72 3.17 17.03
C GLY A 142 19.31 2.87 15.59
N GLN A 143 18.37 1.97 15.41
CA GLN A 143 17.82 1.62 14.10
C GLN A 143 16.29 1.62 14.16
N PRO A 144 15.61 2.54 13.45
CA PRO A 144 14.15 2.56 13.40
C PRO A 144 13.60 1.22 12.90
N GLN A 145 12.64 0.65 13.64
CA GLN A 145 11.97 -0.58 13.22
C GLN A 145 10.50 -0.62 13.65
N ILE A 146 9.69 -1.22 12.81
CA ILE A 146 8.32 -1.66 13.13
C ILE A 146 8.37 -3.16 13.35
N THR A 147 7.83 -3.60 14.49
CA THR A 147 7.77 -5.01 14.89
C THR A 147 6.40 -5.63 14.60
N GLY A 148 6.17 -6.84 15.12
CA GLY A 148 4.86 -7.49 15.06
C GLY A 148 3.72 -6.69 15.71
N ASP A 149 4.02 -5.62 16.44
CA ASP A 149 3.04 -4.74 17.08
C ASP A 149 2.14 -3.99 16.07
N ILE A 150 2.56 -3.91 14.82
CA ILE A 150 1.71 -3.41 13.73
C ILE A 150 0.38 -4.18 13.65
N LYS A 151 0.30 -5.42 14.13
CA LYS A 151 -0.96 -6.19 14.23
C LYS A 151 -2.00 -5.51 15.11
N THR A 152 -1.57 -4.70 16.08
CA THR A 152 -2.46 -3.97 16.99
C THR A 152 -2.96 -2.65 16.42
N HIS A 153 -2.40 -2.21 15.28
CA HIS A 153 -2.85 -1.00 14.61
C HIS A 153 -4.35 -1.09 14.29
N LYS A 154 -5.08 -0.04 14.64
CA LYS A 154 -6.52 0.05 14.41
C LYS A 154 -6.80 0.59 13.02
N VAL A 155 -7.63 -0.13 12.30
CA VAL A 155 -8.14 0.23 10.98
C VAL A 155 -9.66 0.38 11.04
N LYS A 156 -10.20 1.36 10.32
CA LYS A 156 -11.65 1.56 10.22
C LYS A 156 -12.14 0.94 8.93
N ILE A 157 -13.09 0.02 9.05
CA ILE A 157 -13.53 -0.85 7.96
C ILE A 157 -15.00 -0.57 7.63
N PRO A 158 -15.32 0.01 6.45
CA PRO A 158 -16.67 0.09 5.94
C PRO A 158 -17.18 -1.26 5.44
N SER A 159 -18.42 -1.31 5.00
CA SER A 159 -18.95 -2.47 4.27
C SER A 159 -18.15 -2.75 3.00
N LEU A 160 -18.04 -4.01 2.57
CA LEU A 160 -17.28 -4.38 1.36
C LEU A 160 -17.70 -3.59 0.10
N PRO A 161 -18.99 -3.32 -0.16
CA PRO A 161 -19.37 -2.48 -1.29
C PRO A 161 -18.79 -1.05 -1.21
N GLU A 162 -18.79 -0.42 -0.04
CA GLU A 162 -18.19 0.92 0.13
C GLU A 162 -16.67 0.86 -0.02
N GLN A 163 -15.99 -0.16 0.55
CA GLN A 163 -14.56 -0.37 0.34
C GLN A 163 -14.22 -0.47 -1.15
N THR A 164 -15.03 -1.21 -1.92
CA THR A 164 -14.83 -1.40 -3.36
C THR A 164 -14.99 -0.08 -4.11
N LYS A 165 -16.00 0.73 -3.78
CA LYS A 165 -16.18 2.06 -4.38
C LYS A 165 -15.00 2.98 -4.09
N ILE A 166 -14.52 3.01 -2.84
CA ILE A 166 -13.35 3.81 -2.43
C ILE A 166 -12.10 3.34 -3.18
N ALA A 167 -11.84 2.03 -3.19
CA ALA A 167 -10.68 1.45 -3.85
C ALA A 167 -10.66 1.75 -5.36
N ASN A 168 -11.79 1.54 -6.05
CA ASN A 168 -11.91 1.83 -7.48
C ASN A 168 -11.73 3.31 -7.79
N PHE A 169 -12.31 4.19 -6.98
CA PHE A 169 -12.18 5.63 -7.15
C PHE A 169 -10.72 6.08 -7.02
N LEU A 170 -10.03 5.69 -5.93
CA LEU A 170 -8.64 6.06 -5.72
C LEU A 170 -7.69 5.44 -6.76
N SER A 171 -7.95 4.20 -7.18
CA SER A 171 -7.19 3.54 -8.25
C SER A 171 -7.37 4.25 -9.61
N SER A 172 -8.56 4.77 -9.89
CA SER A 172 -8.80 5.56 -11.10
C SER A 172 -7.97 6.83 -11.15
N ILE A 173 -7.74 7.46 -10.00
CA ILE A 173 -6.88 8.64 -9.86
C ILE A 173 -5.41 8.25 -10.08
N ASP A 174 -4.96 7.12 -9.51
CA ASP A 174 -3.59 6.63 -9.72
C ASP A 174 -3.31 6.34 -11.19
N ASN A 175 -4.24 5.67 -11.88
CA ASN A 175 -4.13 5.43 -13.32
C ASN A 175 -4.01 6.75 -14.11
N LYS A 176 -4.73 7.77 -13.70
CA LYS A 176 -4.66 9.10 -14.33
C LYS A 176 -3.33 9.79 -14.08
N ILE A 177 -2.78 9.67 -12.87
CA ILE A 177 -1.46 10.20 -12.51
C ILE A 177 -0.38 9.50 -13.34
N GLU A 178 -0.43 8.18 -13.45
CA GLU A 178 0.50 7.39 -14.26
C GLU A 178 0.42 7.75 -15.75
N GLN A 179 -0.79 7.86 -16.29
CA GLN A 179 -1.00 8.25 -17.69
C GLN A 179 -0.41 9.63 -18.00
N VAL A 180 -0.63 10.60 -17.12
CA VAL A 180 -0.04 11.96 -17.28
C VAL A 180 1.48 11.90 -17.18
N GLY A 181 2.04 11.05 -16.30
CA GLY A 181 3.48 10.81 -16.20
C GLY A 181 4.06 10.28 -17.51
N LYS A 182 3.48 9.24 -18.08
CA LYS A 182 3.91 8.66 -19.37
C LYS A 182 3.86 9.68 -20.51
N GLN A 183 2.76 10.44 -20.65
CA GLN A 183 2.64 11.49 -21.66
C GLN A 183 3.71 12.58 -21.51
N LEU A 184 4.08 12.92 -20.28
CA LEU A 184 5.12 13.91 -20.03
C LEU A 184 6.50 13.38 -20.46
N ASP A 185 6.81 12.12 -20.17
CA ASP A 185 8.10 11.52 -20.53
C ASP A 185 8.21 11.32 -22.05
N GLU A 186 7.16 10.89 -22.72
CA GLU A 186 7.09 10.84 -24.19
C GLU A 186 7.31 12.23 -24.81
N SER A 187 6.63 13.25 -24.29
CA SER A 187 6.79 14.63 -24.78
C SER A 187 8.22 15.18 -24.60
N LYS A 188 8.94 14.74 -23.56
CA LYS A 188 10.36 15.11 -23.37
C LYS A 188 11.29 14.40 -24.35
N GLN A 189 10.97 13.15 -24.74
CA GLN A 189 11.75 12.41 -25.73
C GLN A 189 11.62 13.01 -27.14
N PHE A 190 10.45 13.54 -27.50
CA PHE A 190 10.25 14.22 -28.80
C PHE A 190 10.93 15.58 -28.92
N LYS A 191 11.40 16.16 -27.80
CA LYS A 191 12.08 17.47 -27.79
C LYS A 191 13.61 17.38 -27.79
N LYS A 192 14.15 16.17 -27.78
CA LYS A 192 15.58 15.88 -27.95
C LYS A 192 15.87 15.45 -29.38
#